data_3ba3232f3ab19c871513588489daad5a
#
_entry.id   3ba3232f3ab19c871513588489daad5a
#
_cell.length_a   1.000
_cell.length_b   1.000
_cell.length_c   1.000
_cell.angle_alpha   90.00
_cell.angle_beta   90.00
_cell.angle_gamma   90.00
#
_symmetry.space_group_name_H-M   'P 1'
#
loop_
_entity.id
_entity.type
_entity.pdbx_description
1 polymer ?
#
loop_
_entity_poly.entity_id
_entity_poly.type
_entity_poly.pdbx_seq_one_letter_code
_entity_poly.pdbx_strand_id
1 'polypeptide(L)'
;MSGLPAFLSPDPGLNSGFMLAQICAAALASENQHLAHPAAVDSRPTSANQEDHVSMSTFAARRLGDMAANSAGIVAIELLAAAQGIDFRAPLRTSKRLQELHALVRSKVAFYDHDRYFAPDITAMQELIESGAFHRFTPGLAFSI
;
A
#
# COMPACT_ATOMS: atom_id res chain seq x y z
N MET A 1 19.00 -14.21 4.87
CA MET A 1 18.88 -12.90 4.20
C MET A 1 18.52 -13.14 2.75
N SER A 2 17.78 -12.22 2.11
CA SER A 2 17.24 -12.37 0.75
C SER A 2 18.30 -12.43 -0.35
N GLY A 3 19.53 -11.96 -0.09
CA GLY A 3 20.58 -11.80 -1.11
C GLY A 3 20.28 -10.71 -2.15
N LEU A 4 19.31 -9.83 -1.87
CA LEU A 4 19.04 -8.65 -2.67
C LEU A 4 19.92 -7.48 -2.22
N PRO A 5 20.23 -6.50 -3.10
CA PRO A 5 21.02 -5.34 -2.74
C PRO A 5 20.29 -4.50 -1.68
N ALA A 6 21.06 -3.75 -0.88
CA ALA A 6 20.50 -2.85 0.11
C ALA A 6 19.59 -1.82 -0.57
N PHE A 7 18.46 -1.51 0.07
CA PHE A 7 17.44 -0.57 -0.42
C PHE A 7 16.91 -0.87 -1.82
N LEU A 8 17.11 -2.10 -2.34
CA LEU A 8 16.74 -2.49 -3.71
C LEU A 8 17.30 -1.54 -4.78
N SER A 9 18.53 -1.04 -4.55
CA SER A 9 19.23 -0.16 -5.47
C SER A 9 20.41 -0.89 -6.13
N PRO A 10 20.68 -0.68 -7.44
CA PRO A 10 21.89 -1.18 -8.09
C PRO A 10 23.18 -0.66 -7.43
N ASP A 11 23.16 0.60 -7.00
CA ASP A 11 24.29 1.30 -6.37
C ASP A 11 23.92 1.81 -4.97
N PRO A 12 23.81 0.90 -3.97
CA PRO A 12 23.47 1.30 -2.61
C PRO A 12 24.60 2.14 -2.00
N GLY A 13 24.22 3.27 -1.40
CA GLY A 13 25.16 4.26 -0.86
C GLY A 13 25.34 5.48 -1.77
N LEU A 14 25.25 5.31 -3.09
CA LEU A 14 25.07 6.42 -4.03
C LEU A 14 23.60 6.81 -4.13
N ASN A 15 22.71 5.80 -4.19
CA ASN A 15 21.27 5.97 -4.25
C ASN A 15 20.62 5.52 -2.94
N SER A 16 19.58 6.22 -2.52
CA SER A 16 18.72 5.85 -1.38
C SER A 16 17.74 4.72 -1.71
N GLY A 17 17.43 4.54 -2.99
CA GLY A 17 16.53 3.49 -3.47
C GLY A 17 15.19 3.49 -2.73
N PHE A 18 14.71 2.31 -2.34
CA PHE A 18 13.43 2.15 -1.66
C PHE A 18 13.41 2.55 -0.17
N MET A 19 14.49 3.13 0.37
CA MET A 19 14.53 3.55 1.77
C MET A 19 13.38 4.53 2.10
N LEU A 20 13.21 5.59 1.32
CA LEU A 20 12.15 6.60 1.56
C LEU A 20 10.76 6.03 1.32
N ALA A 21 10.59 5.15 0.34
CA ALA A 21 9.32 4.47 0.10
C ALA A 21 8.91 3.59 1.30
N GLN A 22 9.87 2.87 1.90
CA GLN A 22 9.64 2.08 3.12
C GLN A 22 9.25 2.99 4.30
N ILE A 23 9.91 4.14 4.48
CA ILE A 23 9.55 5.12 5.52
C ILE A 23 8.13 5.64 5.31
N CYS A 24 7.73 5.93 4.06
CA CYS A 24 6.35 6.33 3.75
C CYS A 24 5.35 5.24 4.12
N ALA A 25 5.61 3.98 3.78
CA ALA A 25 4.73 2.87 4.16
C ALA A 25 4.60 2.73 5.69
N ALA A 26 5.71 2.91 6.42
CA ALA A 26 5.70 2.88 7.89
C ALA A 26 4.91 4.04 8.48
N ALA A 27 4.99 5.24 7.90
CA ALA A 27 4.22 6.40 8.33
C ALA A 27 2.71 6.19 8.11
N LEU A 28 2.30 5.69 6.93
CA LEU A 28 0.91 5.36 6.65
C LEU A 28 0.37 4.27 7.59
N ALA A 29 1.18 3.26 7.90
CA ALA A 29 0.81 2.23 8.87
C ALA A 29 0.63 2.80 10.29
N SER A 30 1.50 3.70 10.71
CA SER A 30 1.40 4.39 12.00
C SER A 30 0.15 5.27 12.08
N GLU A 31 -0.18 5.98 11.00
CA GLU A 31 -1.42 6.75 10.92
C GLU A 31 -2.65 5.85 11.03
N ASN A 32 -2.67 4.72 10.31
CA ASN A 32 -3.76 3.75 10.43
C ASN A 32 -3.91 3.20 11.85
N GLN A 33 -2.81 2.96 12.57
CA GLN A 33 -2.86 2.55 13.99
C GLN A 33 -3.54 3.63 14.86
N HIS A 34 -3.24 4.91 14.61
CA HIS A 34 -3.90 6.01 15.29
C HIS A 34 -5.39 6.10 14.94
N LEU A 35 -5.73 6.00 13.67
CA LEU A 35 -7.11 6.03 13.18
C LEU A 35 -7.93 4.81 13.66
N ALA A 36 -7.30 3.71 14.01
CA ALA A 36 -7.97 2.51 14.52
C ALA A 36 -8.51 2.65 15.96
N HIS A 37 -8.21 3.77 16.67
CA HIS A 37 -8.73 3.99 18.02
C HIS A 37 -10.27 3.91 18.02
N PRO A 38 -10.89 3.08 18.89
CA PRO A 38 -12.35 2.86 18.86
C PRO A 38 -13.13 4.14 19.18
N ALA A 39 -14.01 4.56 18.30
CA ALA A 39 -14.92 5.68 18.57
C ALA A 39 -16.00 5.34 19.62
N ALA A 40 -16.21 4.05 19.90
CA ALA A 40 -17.17 3.57 20.89
C ALA A 40 -16.74 3.84 22.34
N VAL A 41 -15.48 4.17 22.60
CA VAL A 41 -15.00 4.51 23.95
C VAL A 41 -15.29 5.95 24.34
N ASP A 42 -15.73 6.77 23.39
CA ASP A 42 -16.04 8.18 23.59
C ASP A 42 -17.52 8.43 23.31
N SER A 43 -18.27 8.77 24.33
CA SER A 43 -19.68 9.14 24.23
C SER A 43 -19.95 10.39 25.02
N ARG A 44 -20.75 11.29 24.44
CA ARG A 44 -21.17 12.55 25.07
C ARG A 44 -22.67 12.63 25.03
N PRO A 45 -23.33 13.06 26.14
CA PRO A 45 -24.77 13.27 26.13
C PRO A 45 -25.14 14.41 25.18
N THR A 46 -26.30 14.28 24.54
CA THR A 46 -26.92 15.27 23.68
C THR A 46 -28.37 15.53 24.06
N SER A 47 -29.04 16.46 23.36
CA SER A 47 -30.47 16.75 23.55
C SER A 47 -30.81 17.03 25.03
N ALA A 48 -30.01 17.91 25.67
CA ALA A 48 -30.16 18.26 27.09
C ALA A 48 -30.13 17.03 28.02
N ASN A 49 -29.24 16.08 27.80
CA ASN A 49 -29.09 14.79 28.50
C ASN A 49 -30.26 13.81 28.29
N GLN A 50 -31.13 14.04 27.32
CA GLN A 50 -32.16 13.04 26.98
C GLN A 50 -31.52 11.78 26.39
N GLU A 51 -30.45 11.96 25.63
CA GLU A 51 -29.61 10.90 25.05
C GLU A 51 -28.28 10.87 25.81
N ASP A 52 -28.10 9.88 26.67
CA ASP A 52 -26.92 9.73 27.53
C ASP A 52 -25.76 8.97 26.84
N HIS A 53 -26.10 8.13 25.88
CA HIS A 53 -25.13 7.38 25.08
C HIS A 53 -25.40 7.55 23.60
N VAL A 54 -24.61 8.43 22.95
CA VAL A 54 -24.75 8.74 21.54
C VAL A 54 -23.72 8.00 20.71
N SER A 55 -24.19 7.31 19.66
CA SER A 55 -23.31 6.58 18.75
C SER A 55 -22.50 7.52 17.88
N MET A 56 -21.16 7.32 17.84
CA MET A 56 -20.23 8.02 16.95
C MET A 56 -19.93 7.22 15.67
N SER A 57 -20.86 6.36 15.24
CA SER A 57 -20.71 5.44 14.10
C SER A 57 -20.41 6.16 12.78
N THR A 58 -21.01 7.33 12.54
CA THR A 58 -20.73 8.12 11.32
C THR A 58 -19.27 8.56 11.25
N PHE A 59 -18.71 9.05 12.35
CA PHE A 59 -17.28 9.35 12.43
C PHE A 59 -16.42 8.11 12.23
N ALA A 60 -16.76 7.02 12.91
CA ALA A 60 -16.07 5.74 12.77
C ALA A 60 -16.08 5.23 11.33
N ALA A 61 -17.22 5.34 10.63
CA ALA A 61 -17.33 4.94 9.22
C ALA A 61 -16.50 5.84 8.28
N ARG A 62 -16.53 7.14 8.47
CA ARG A 62 -15.82 8.08 7.60
C ARG A 62 -14.31 7.86 7.60
N ARG A 63 -13.70 7.66 8.74
CA ARG A 63 -12.23 7.43 8.85
C ARG A 63 -11.77 6.13 8.17
N LEU A 64 -12.68 5.15 7.94
CA LEU A 64 -12.34 3.94 7.18
C LEU A 64 -11.93 4.24 5.74
N GLY A 65 -12.44 5.33 5.14
CA GLY A 65 -12.00 5.78 3.82
C GLY A 65 -10.51 6.15 3.82
N ASP A 66 -10.08 6.94 4.80
CA ASP A 66 -8.67 7.35 4.94
C ASP A 66 -7.78 6.12 5.21
N MET A 67 -8.23 5.22 6.07
CA MET A 67 -7.51 3.97 6.38
C MET A 67 -7.37 3.06 5.15
N ALA A 68 -8.41 3.00 4.31
CA ALA A 68 -8.37 2.22 3.07
C ALA A 68 -7.38 2.83 2.07
N ALA A 69 -7.39 4.16 1.91
CA ALA A 69 -6.44 4.87 1.05
C ALA A 69 -4.99 4.66 1.53
N ASN A 70 -4.73 4.78 2.82
CA ASN A 70 -3.42 4.51 3.41
C ASN A 70 -2.98 3.05 3.16
N SER A 71 -3.89 2.09 3.31
CA SER A 71 -3.63 0.68 3.05
C SER A 71 -3.30 0.42 1.58
N ALA A 72 -4.01 1.06 0.65
CA ALA A 72 -3.71 1.00 -0.77
C ALA A 72 -2.31 1.56 -1.08
N GLY A 73 -1.91 2.66 -0.43
CA GLY A 73 -0.56 3.23 -0.53
C GLY A 73 0.54 2.27 -0.04
N ILE A 74 0.31 1.62 1.10
CA ILE A 74 1.25 0.62 1.65
C ILE A 74 1.42 -0.55 0.67
N VAL A 75 0.31 -1.11 0.17
CA VAL A 75 0.32 -2.22 -0.79
C VAL A 75 0.95 -1.81 -2.13
N ALA A 76 0.73 -0.57 -2.58
CA ALA A 76 1.38 -0.02 -3.77
C ALA A 76 2.90 -0.04 -3.64
N ILE A 77 3.43 0.43 -2.51
CA ILE A 77 4.87 0.42 -2.21
C ILE A 77 5.41 -1.01 -2.15
N GLU A 78 4.66 -1.94 -1.54
CA GLU A 78 5.05 -3.36 -1.48
C GLU A 78 5.12 -3.98 -2.88
N LEU A 79 4.15 -3.72 -3.76
CA LEU A 79 4.16 -4.19 -5.14
C LEU A 79 5.35 -3.66 -5.94
N LEU A 80 5.69 -2.38 -5.78
CA LEU A 80 6.86 -1.78 -6.40
C LEU A 80 8.17 -2.42 -5.91
N ALA A 81 8.30 -2.62 -4.60
CA ALA A 81 9.46 -3.26 -3.99
C ALA A 81 9.58 -4.72 -4.43
N ALA A 82 8.47 -5.46 -4.48
CA ALA A 82 8.45 -6.84 -4.96
C ALA A 82 8.86 -6.95 -6.43
N ALA A 83 8.34 -6.05 -7.29
CA ALA A 83 8.72 -6.01 -8.70
C ALA A 83 10.21 -5.71 -8.87
N GLN A 84 10.73 -4.76 -8.11
CA GLN A 84 12.16 -4.42 -8.10
C GLN A 84 13.02 -5.60 -7.66
N GLY A 85 12.60 -6.32 -6.61
CA GLY A 85 13.29 -7.51 -6.13
C GLY A 85 13.28 -8.67 -7.13
N ILE A 86 12.21 -8.81 -7.92
CA ILE A 86 12.12 -9.81 -9.00
C ILE A 86 13.14 -9.48 -10.11
N ASP A 87 13.26 -8.22 -10.51
CA ASP A 87 14.21 -7.80 -11.53
C ASP A 87 15.66 -8.10 -11.14
N PHE A 88 16.02 -7.88 -9.87
CA PHE A 88 17.34 -8.23 -9.35
C PHE A 88 17.63 -9.75 -9.32
N ARG A 89 16.62 -10.56 -9.54
CA ARG A 89 16.78 -12.03 -9.62
C ARG A 89 17.06 -12.52 -11.03
N ALA A 90 17.07 -11.66 -12.04
CA ALA A 90 17.42 -12.08 -13.39
C ALA A 90 18.77 -12.83 -13.41
N PRO A 91 18.90 -13.93 -14.19
CA PRO A 91 17.97 -14.45 -15.19
C PRO A 91 16.88 -15.41 -14.64
N LEU A 92 16.77 -15.58 -13.32
CA LEU A 92 15.73 -16.42 -12.72
C LEU A 92 14.34 -15.87 -13.05
N ARG A 93 13.39 -16.76 -13.20
CA ARG A 93 12.00 -16.41 -13.52
C ARG A 93 11.06 -16.95 -12.44
N THR A 94 10.06 -16.17 -12.11
CA THR A 94 8.95 -16.59 -11.26
C THR A 94 7.90 -17.40 -12.04
N SER A 95 6.80 -17.83 -11.40
CA SER A 95 5.70 -18.53 -12.08
C SER A 95 5.09 -17.68 -13.20
N LYS A 96 4.49 -18.32 -14.20
CA LYS A 96 3.85 -17.62 -15.35
C LYS A 96 2.88 -16.52 -14.86
N ARG A 97 2.05 -16.84 -13.87
CA ARG A 97 1.07 -15.91 -13.31
C ARG A 97 1.73 -14.68 -12.67
N LEU A 98 2.81 -14.86 -11.91
CA LEU A 98 3.56 -13.76 -11.32
C LEU A 98 4.36 -12.99 -12.37
N GLN A 99 4.78 -13.61 -13.48
CA GLN A 99 5.38 -12.89 -14.60
C GLN A 99 4.38 -11.93 -15.27
N GLU A 100 3.12 -12.36 -15.42
CA GLU A 100 2.05 -11.50 -15.97
C GLU A 100 1.75 -10.33 -15.02
N LEU A 101 1.71 -10.58 -13.69
CA LEU A 101 1.54 -9.53 -12.70
C LEU A 101 2.72 -8.55 -12.72
N HIS A 102 3.94 -9.06 -12.74
CA HIS A 102 5.14 -8.24 -12.85
C HIS A 102 5.12 -7.39 -14.11
N ALA A 103 4.74 -7.96 -15.27
CA ALA A 103 4.61 -7.23 -16.52
C ALA A 103 3.55 -6.11 -16.44
N LEU A 104 2.43 -6.35 -15.71
CA LEU A 104 1.43 -5.32 -15.46
C LEU A 104 2.00 -4.16 -14.66
N VAL A 105 2.73 -4.42 -13.57
CA VAL A 105 3.42 -3.39 -12.78
C VAL A 105 4.41 -2.63 -13.65
N ARG A 106 5.26 -3.33 -14.42
CA ARG A 106 6.29 -2.73 -15.27
C ARG A 106 5.73 -1.97 -16.49
N SER A 107 4.48 -2.23 -16.88
CA SER A 107 3.79 -1.41 -17.88
C SER A 107 3.48 0.02 -17.42
N LYS A 108 3.48 0.25 -16.11
CA LYS A 108 3.18 1.55 -15.48
C LYS A 108 4.40 2.21 -14.87
N VAL A 109 5.27 1.42 -14.25
CA VAL A 109 6.43 1.93 -13.51
C VAL A 109 7.70 1.21 -13.97
N ALA A 110 8.66 1.97 -14.45
CA ALA A 110 9.96 1.44 -14.88
C ALA A 110 10.79 0.91 -13.69
N PHE A 111 11.80 0.11 -14.01
CA PHE A 111 12.82 -0.29 -13.05
C PHE A 111 13.47 0.94 -12.39
N TYR A 112 13.84 0.81 -11.13
CA TYR A 112 14.44 1.86 -10.34
C TYR A 112 15.96 1.71 -10.38
N ASP A 113 16.60 2.34 -11.33
CA ASP A 113 18.04 2.30 -11.56
C ASP A 113 18.79 3.42 -10.84
N HIS A 114 18.14 4.53 -10.58
CA HIS A 114 18.64 5.68 -9.82
C HIS A 114 17.53 6.37 -9.05
N ASP A 115 17.89 7.19 -8.07
CA ASP A 115 16.91 7.93 -7.27
C ASP A 115 16.09 8.88 -8.16
N ARG A 116 14.76 8.82 -7.98
CA ARG A 116 13.77 9.69 -8.61
C ARG A 116 12.59 9.92 -7.68
N TYR A 117 11.73 10.83 -8.05
CA TYR A 117 10.54 11.13 -7.26
C TYR A 117 9.53 9.96 -7.30
N PHE A 118 9.25 9.38 -6.13
CA PHE A 118 8.44 8.15 -6.01
C PHE A 118 6.92 8.38 -6.08
N ALA A 119 6.41 9.58 -5.75
CA ALA A 119 4.98 9.78 -5.60
C ALA A 119 4.17 9.41 -6.85
N PRO A 120 4.58 9.75 -8.09
CA PRO A 120 3.86 9.34 -9.29
C PRO A 120 3.80 7.83 -9.46
N ASP A 121 4.88 7.11 -9.10
CA ASP A 121 4.95 5.66 -9.21
C ASP A 121 4.02 4.98 -8.19
N ILE A 122 3.97 5.49 -6.96
CA ILE A 122 3.05 5.02 -5.92
C ILE A 122 1.60 5.28 -6.34
N THR A 123 1.28 6.47 -6.84
CA THR A 123 -0.06 6.82 -7.31
C THR A 123 -0.51 5.90 -8.45
N ALA A 124 0.36 5.63 -9.43
CA ALA A 124 0.03 4.72 -10.53
C ALA A 124 -0.29 3.30 -10.05
N MET A 125 0.37 2.83 -8.98
CA MET A 125 0.06 1.53 -8.38
C MET A 125 -1.23 1.56 -7.57
N GLN A 126 -1.52 2.64 -6.83
CA GLN A 126 -2.79 2.82 -6.13
C GLN A 126 -3.97 2.78 -7.11
N GLU A 127 -3.87 3.51 -8.23
CA GLU A 127 -4.88 3.48 -9.30
C GLU A 127 -5.10 2.07 -9.86
N LEU A 128 -4.05 1.27 -10.05
CA LEU A 128 -4.17 -0.12 -10.48
C LEU A 128 -4.88 -0.98 -9.42
N ILE A 129 -4.61 -0.78 -8.13
CA ILE A 129 -5.27 -1.49 -7.04
C ILE A 129 -6.75 -1.12 -7.02
N GLU A 130 -7.07 0.15 -7.02
CA GLU A 130 -8.44 0.68 -6.95
C GLU A 130 -9.29 0.30 -8.16
N SER A 131 -8.68 0.22 -9.35
CA SER A 131 -9.36 -0.24 -10.58
C SER A 131 -9.70 -1.74 -10.59
N GLY A 132 -9.21 -2.50 -9.60
CA GLY A 132 -9.39 -3.96 -9.55
C GLY A 132 -8.54 -4.73 -10.58
N ALA A 133 -7.53 -4.10 -11.19
CA ALA A 133 -6.70 -4.73 -12.22
C ALA A 133 -6.00 -6.03 -11.75
N PHE A 134 -5.82 -6.17 -10.43
CA PHE A 134 -5.21 -7.35 -9.82
C PHE A 134 -6.18 -8.49 -9.52
N HIS A 135 -7.52 -8.29 -9.59
CA HIS A 135 -8.51 -9.32 -9.26
C HIS A 135 -8.36 -10.58 -10.13
N ARG A 136 -7.97 -10.45 -11.40
CA ARG A 136 -7.71 -11.59 -12.28
C ARG A 136 -6.61 -12.53 -11.79
N PHE A 137 -5.73 -12.06 -10.92
CA PHE A 137 -4.65 -12.85 -10.32
C PHE A 137 -5.06 -13.53 -9.01
N THR A 138 -6.25 -13.25 -8.50
CA THR A 138 -6.78 -13.79 -7.25
C THR A 138 -8.18 -14.38 -7.41
N PRO A 139 -8.43 -15.30 -8.40
CA PRO A 139 -9.75 -15.90 -8.60
C PRO A 139 -10.08 -16.77 -7.38
N GLY A 140 -11.03 -16.42 -6.61
CA GLY A 140 -11.43 -17.07 -5.37
C GLY A 140 -11.25 -16.21 -4.12
N LEU A 141 -10.59 -15.05 -4.24
CA LEU A 141 -10.59 -14.00 -3.22
C LEU A 141 -11.53 -12.83 -3.60
N ALA A 142 -12.19 -12.91 -4.77
CA ALA A 142 -13.17 -11.91 -5.15
C ALA A 142 -14.36 -11.98 -4.18
N PHE A 143 -14.47 -10.98 -3.33
CA PHE A 143 -15.71 -10.74 -2.60
C PHE A 143 -16.78 -10.36 -3.63
N SER A 144 -17.87 -11.15 -3.70
CA SER A 144 -19.06 -10.74 -4.42
C SER A 144 -19.62 -9.51 -3.69
N ILE A 145 -19.52 -8.36 -4.33
CA ILE A 145 -20.22 -7.15 -3.88
C ILE A 145 -21.64 -7.23 -4.41
#